data_5c936a9e3d5051207dd1a8d5285f34d1
#
_entry.id   5c936a9e3d5051207dd1a8d5285f34d1
#
_cell.length_a   1.000
_cell.length_b   1.000
_cell.length_c   1.000
_cell.angle_alpha   90.00
_cell.angle_beta   90.00
_cell.angle_gamma   90.00
#
_symmetry.space_group_name_H-M   'P 1'
#
loop_
_entity.id
_entity.type
_entity.pdbx_description
1 polymer ?
#
loop_
_entity_poly.entity_id
_entity_poly.type
_entity_poly.pdbx_seq_one_letter_code
_entity_poly.pdbx_strand_id
1 'polypeptide(L)'
;MHTNSVTRRAILKSLTMGTIAGSVMRVIPVEAAEHAHSMIEAEKQSAGTYVPKFFDASSYKTLQTLCEAILPADPDAGGAIDAGAPEFIDLLTSENPNYQATLGGGLAWLESTCKKHYGKTYLECAPEQQKEMLDLIAYRKNADQDEDVQHGVEFFSLLRSMTADGFFTSKIGIKYLGYKGNTYLTQFPGCPPVPGPAFSFYV
;
A
#
# COMPACT_ATOMS: atom_id res chain seq x y z
N MET A 1 31.07 17.23 3.75
CA MET A 1 29.97 16.31 3.45
C MET A 1 29.01 16.36 4.64
N HIS A 2 27.92 17.14 4.55
CA HIS A 2 26.90 17.17 5.59
C HIS A 2 25.91 16.01 5.30
N THR A 3 25.97 14.98 6.10
CA THR A 3 24.92 13.96 6.15
C THR A 3 23.71 14.60 6.84
N ASN A 4 22.71 15.01 6.05
CA ASN A 4 21.42 15.37 6.59
C ASN A 4 20.77 14.10 7.18
N SER A 5 20.96 13.89 8.47
CA SER A 5 20.19 12.91 9.21
C SER A 5 18.76 13.45 9.33
N VAL A 6 17.90 13.06 8.41
CA VAL A 6 16.47 13.34 8.52
C VAL A 6 15.97 12.57 9.74
N THR A 7 15.66 13.28 10.80
CA THR A 7 15.22 12.68 12.07
C THR A 7 13.79 12.17 11.94
N ARG A 8 13.43 11.11 12.72
CA ARG A 8 12.05 10.57 12.83
C ARG A 8 10.99 11.67 13.00
N ARG A 9 11.35 12.78 13.68
CA ARG A 9 10.50 13.97 13.82
C ARG A 9 10.21 14.69 12.49
N ALA A 10 11.09 14.62 11.51
CA ALA A 10 10.87 15.27 10.21
C ALA A 10 9.85 14.50 9.37
N ILE A 11 9.87 13.16 9.46
CA ILE A 11 8.84 12.31 8.81
C ILE A 11 7.47 12.56 9.43
N LEU A 12 7.38 12.59 10.77
CA LEU A 12 6.13 12.90 11.46
C LEU A 12 5.59 14.29 11.09
N LYS A 13 6.43 15.30 10.94
CA LYS A 13 6.01 16.64 10.50
C LYS A 13 5.51 16.65 9.06
N SER A 14 6.12 15.91 8.14
CA SER A 14 5.65 15.82 6.75
C SER A 14 4.34 15.05 6.63
N LEU A 15 4.15 14.00 7.44
CA LEU A 15 2.88 13.25 7.51
C LEU A 15 1.73 14.06 8.13
N THR A 16 2.01 14.90 9.14
CA THR A 16 0.98 15.73 9.78
C THR A 16 0.60 16.98 8.99
N MET A 17 1.46 17.50 8.13
CA MET A 17 1.11 18.64 7.26
C MET A 17 0.11 18.28 6.15
N GLY A 18 -0.05 16.99 5.81
CA GLY A 18 -1.06 16.52 4.84
C GLY A 18 -2.49 16.43 5.38
N THR A 19 -2.71 16.66 6.70
CA THR A 19 -4.02 16.43 7.35
C THR A 19 -4.88 17.69 7.54
N ILE A 20 -4.50 18.85 6.99
CA ILE A 20 -5.21 20.11 7.20
C ILE A 20 -6.00 20.53 5.96
N ALA A 21 -6.88 19.70 5.43
CA ALA A 21 -8.02 20.14 4.61
C ALA A 21 -8.96 18.97 4.35
N GLY A 22 -10.22 19.14 4.63
CA GLY A 22 -11.26 18.09 4.58
C GLY A 22 -11.34 17.33 3.27
N SER A 23 -11.72 16.05 3.34
CA SER A 23 -11.82 15.06 2.26
C SER A 23 -10.53 14.87 1.47
N VAL A 24 -9.44 14.57 2.11
CA VAL A 24 -8.11 14.52 1.54
C VAL A 24 -7.83 13.15 0.93
N MET A 25 -7.52 13.12 -0.34
CA MET A 25 -6.62 12.12 -0.90
C MET A 25 -5.43 11.98 0.06
N ARG A 26 -5.30 10.80 0.71
CA ARG A 26 -4.18 10.49 1.61
C ARG A 26 -2.95 10.22 0.74
N VAL A 27 -2.32 11.28 0.27
CA VAL A 27 -1.08 11.19 -0.51
C VAL A 27 0.09 11.19 0.45
N ILE A 28 0.89 10.14 0.42
CA ILE A 28 2.16 10.10 1.14
C ILE A 28 3.14 10.99 0.37
N PRO A 29 3.77 11.99 1.00
CA PRO A 29 4.80 12.80 0.35
C PRO A 29 5.93 11.92 -0.19
N VAL A 30 6.42 12.22 -1.39
CA VAL A 30 7.45 11.41 -2.06
C VAL A 30 8.72 11.29 -1.21
N GLU A 31 9.12 12.36 -0.56
CA GLU A 31 10.29 12.38 0.33
C GLU A 31 10.11 11.45 1.54
N ALA A 32 8.89 11.34 2.06
CA ALA A 32 8.59 10.42 3.16
C ALA A 32 8.62 8.97 2.69
N ALA A 33 8.14 8.70 1.48
CA ALA A 33 8.17 7.37 0.88
C ALA A 33 9.61 6.93 0.56
N GLU A 34 10.43 7.80 -0.05
CA GLU A 34 11.84 7.52 -0.34
C GLU A 34 12.62 7.23 0.97
N HIS A 35 12.34 7.99 2.02
CA HIS A 35 12.98 7.77 3.30
C HIS A 35 12.57 6.44 3.93
N ALA A 36 11.28 6.07 3.88
CA ALA A 36 10.80 4.78 4.37
C ALA A 36 11.48 3.61 3.64
N HIS A 37 11.55 3.64 2.31
CA HIS A 37 12.28 2.63 1.53
C HIS A 37 13.76 2.55 1.89
N SER A 38 14.42 3.70 2.08
CA SER A 38 15.82 3.75 2.48
C SER A 38 16.07 3.12 3.85
N MET A 39 15.17 3.34 4.82
CA MET A 39 15.26 2.72 6.14
C MET A 39 15.08 1.20 6.07
N ILE A 40 14.11 0.73 5.29
CA ILE A 40 13.85 -0.71 5.11
C ILE A 40 15.05 -1.39 4.47
N GLU A 41 15.63 -0.78 3.42
CA GLU A 41 16.83 -1.32 2.77
C GLU A 41 18.03 -1.38 3.72
N ALA A 42 18.26 -0.33 4.52
CA ALA A 42 19.34 -0.31 5.50
C ALA A 42 19.16 -1.40 6.56
N GLU A 43 17.93 -1.64 7.02
CA GLU A 43 17.62 -2.70 7.96
C GLU A 43 17.86 -4.10 7.35
N LYS A 44 17.37 -4.33 6.13
CA LYS A 44 17.61 -5.59 5.41
C LYS A 44 19.10 -5.85 5.16
N GLN A 45 19.88 -4.81 4.88
CA GLN A 45 21.34 -4.94 4.70
C GLN A 45 22.06 -5.27 6.00
N SER A 46 21.63 -4.73 7.13
CA SER A 46 22.28 -4.94 8.43
C SER A 46 21.86 -6.22 9.14
N ALA A 47 20.56 -6.58 9.07
CA ALA A 47 19.97 -7.70 9.80
C ALA A 47 19.61 -8.91 8.90
N GLY A 48 19.82 -8.81 7.59
CA GLY A 48 19.48 -9.84 6.60
C GLY A 48 18.00 -9.91 6.25
N THR A 49 17.12 -9.39 7.10
CA THR A 49 15.66 -9.37 6.89
C THR A 49 15.04 -8.20 7.63
N TYR A 50 13.84 -7.80 7.20
CA TYR A 50 13.05 -6.81 7.91
C TYR A 50 12.30 -7.46 9.09
N VAL A 51 12.28 -6.79 10.21
CA VAL A 51 11.52 -7.20 11.40
C VAL A 51 10.33 -6.27 11.56
N PRO A 52 9.09 -6.78 11.51
CA PRO A 52 7.89 -5.96 11.69
C PRO A 52 7.92 -5.16 13.00
N LYS A 53 7.51 -3.90 12.94
CA LYS A 53 7.59 -2.95 14.07
C LYS A 53 6.25 -2.74 14.75
N PHE A 54 5.17 -2.93 14.04
CA PHE A 54 3.81 -2.75 14.55
C PHE A 54 3.01 -4.07 14.56
N PHE A 55 2.99 -4.78 13.43
CA PHE A 55 2.21 -6.01 13.33
C PHE A 55 2.94 -7.20 13.96
N ASP A 56 2.20 -8.04 14.69
CA ASP A 56 2.70 -9.35 15.10
C ASP A 56 2.89 -10.28 13.89
N ALA A 57 3.54 -11.42 14.10
CA ALA A 57 3.89 -12.34 13.01
C ALA A 57 2.67 -12.84 12.23
N SER A 58 1.53 -13.07 12.88
CA SER A 58 0.30 -13.52 12.24
C SER A 58 -0.33 -12.40 11.41
N SER A 59 -0.52 -11.24 12.00
CA SER A 59 -1.08 -10.05 11.35
C SER A 59 -0.20 -9.59 10.19
N TYR A 60 1.12 -9.66 10.35
CA TYR A 60 2.06 -9.34 9.27
C TYR A 60 1.96 -10.32 8.11
N LYS A 61 1.77 -11.61 8.38
CA LYS A 61 1.55 -12.62 7.33
C LYS A 61 0.24 -12.38 6.58
N THR A 62 -0.83 -12.03 7.30
CA THR A 62 -2.10 -11.64 6.70
C THR A 62 -1.93 -10.39 5.82
N LEU A 63 -1.20 -9.37 6.32
CA LEU A 63 -0.87 -8.18 5.55
C LEU A 63 -0.13 -8.51 4.24
N GLN A 64 0.89 -9.38 4.29
CA GLN A 64 1.61 -9.83 3.09
C GLN A 64 0.66 -10.48 2.07
N THR A 65 -0.21 -11.38 2.55
CA THR A 65 -1.19 -12.06 1.68
C THR A 65 -2.17 -11.08 1.04
N LEU A 66 -2.61 -10.06 1.79
CA LEU A 66 -3.49 -9.02 1.26
C LEU A 66 -2.79 -8.12 0.25
N CYS A 67 -1.54 -7.72 0.50
CA CYS A 67 -0.74 -6.93 -0.44
C CYS A 67 -0.54 -7.70 -1.77
N GLU A 68 -0.24 -9.01 -1.69
CA GLU A 68 -0.11 -9.86 -2.86
C GLU A 68 -1.43 -10.02 -3.63
N ALA A 69 -2.56 -10.10 -2.92
CA ALA A 69 -3.87 -10.15 -3.56
C ALA A 69 -4.26 -8.82 -4.24
N ILE A 70 -3.79 -7.69 -3.71
CA ILE A 70 -4.04 -6.36 -4.29
C ILE A 70 -3.16 -6.10 -5.52
N LEU A 71 -1.88 -6.47 -5.44
CA LEU A 71 -0.91 -6.25 -6.51
C LEU A 71 -0.03 -7.51 -6.64
N PRO A 72 -0.53 -8.53 -7.35
CA PRO A 72 0.18 -9.78 -7.56
C PRO A 72 1.44 -9.58 -8.40
N ALA A 73 2.36 -10.52 -8.29
CA ALA A 73 3.61 -10.48 -9.06
C ALA A 73 3.34 -10.58 -10.56
N ASP A 74 3.93 -9.67 -11.32
CA ASP A 74 3.95 -9.65 -12.78
C ASP A 74 5.36 -10.01 -13.27
N PRO A 75 5.51 -10.82 -14.33
CA PRO A 75 6.82 -11.20 -14.86
C PRO A 75 7.72 -10.01 -15.23
N ASP A 76 7.13 -8.89 -15.66
CA ASP A 76 7.87 -7.71 -16.11
C ASP A 76 8.15 -6.70 -14.99
N ALA A 77 7.31 -6.68 -13.96
CA ALA A 77 7.34 -5.65 -12.91
C ALA A 77 7.57 -6.18 -11.49
N GLY A 78 7.38 -7.49 -11.24
CA GLY A 78 7.24 -8.00 -9.88
C GLY A 78 5.92 -7.60 -9.25
N GLY A 79 5.75 -7.85 -7.94
CA GLY A 79 4.53 -7.56 -7.18
C GLY A 79 4.76 -6.71 -5.94
N ALA A 80 3.71 -6.59 -5.14
CA ALA A 80 3.76 -5.84 -3.87
C ALA A 80 4.86 -6.36 -2.93
N ILE A 81 5.04 -7.68 -2.88
CA ILE A 81 6.05 -8.32 -2.01
C ILE A 81 7.46 -7.98 -2.50
N ASP A 82 7.71 -8.09 -3.80
CA ASP A 82 9.01 -7.78 -4.40
C ASP A 82 9.41 -6.32 -4.19
N ALA A 83 8.42 -5.44 -4.20
CA ALA A 83 8.59 -4.00 -3.96
C ALA A 83 8.79 -3.64 -2.49
N GLY A 84 8.56 -4.56 -1.56
CA GLY A 84 8.63 -4.29 -0.12
C GLY A 84 7.43 -3.48 0.40
N ALA A 85 6.27 -3.59 -0.23
CA ALA A 85 5.07 -2.86 0.19
C ALA A 85 4.57 -3.24 1.60
N PRO A 86 4.60 -4.51 2.05
CA PRO A 86 4.24 -4.83 3.44
C PRO A 86 5.16 -4.19 4.48
N GLU A 87 6.47 -4.16 4.23
CA GLU A 87 7.45 -3.50 5.09
C GLU A 87 7.21 -1.99 5.15
N PHE A 88 6.91 -1.39 4.00
CA PHE A 88 6.57 0.03 3.89
C PHE A 88 5.32 0.37 4.72
N ILE A 89 4.27 -0.45 4.61
CA ILE A 89 3.03 -0.28 5.36
C ILE A 89 3.27 -0.44 6.86
N ASP A 90 3.98 -1.49 7.29
CA ASP A 90 4.28 -1.74 8.70
C ASP A 90 5.09 -0.59 9.31
N LEU A 91 6.14 -0.12 8.62
CA LEU A 91 6.97 0.98 9.09
C LEU A 91 6.16 2.26 9.28
N LEU A 92 5.36 2.67 8.28
CA LEU A 92 4.51 3.86 8.38
C LEU A 92 3.43 3.70 9.45
N THR A 93 2.88 2.50 9.60
CA THR A 93 1.88 2.21 10.63
C THR A 93 2.50 2.32 12.03
N SER A 94 3.73 1.87 12.22
CA SER A 94 4.42 1.95 13.51
C SER A 94 4.57 3.38 14.05
N GLU A 95 4.57 4.37 13.15
CA GLU A 95 4.77 5.77 13.49
C GLU A 95 3.48 6.63 13.47
N ASN A 96 2.35 6.07 13.01
CA ASN A 96 1.11 6.82 12.85
C ASN A 96 -0.09 6.18 13.57
N PRO A 97 -0.59 6.77 14.67
CA PRO A 97 -1.72 6.24 15.43
C PRO A 97 -3.01 6.06 14.61
N ASN A 98 -3.25 6.90 13.59
CA ASN A 98 -4.42 6.75 12.74
C ASN A 98 -4.31 5.50 11.85
N TYR A 99 -3.10 5.22 11.34
CA TYR A 99 -2.87 3.99 10.58
C TYR A 99 -2.95 2.76 11.49
N GLN A 100 -2.44 2.84 12.72
CA GLN A 100 -2.57 1.78 13.73
C GLN A 100 -4.03 1.44 13.99
N ALA A 101 -4.87 2.44 14.21
CA ALA A 101 -6.30 2.24 14.44
C ALA A 101 -7.00 1.62 13.20
N THR A 102 -6.76 2.16 12.00
CA THR A 102 -7.45 1.70 10.79
C THR A 102 -6.94 0.34 10.31
N LEU A 103 -5.61 0.15 10.22
CA LEU A 103 -5.04 -1.10 9.70
C LEU A 103 -5.05 -2.21 10.74
N GLY A 104 -4.69 -1.91 11.99
CA GLY A 104 -4.74 -2.89 13.08
C GLY A 104 -6.18 -3.30 13.39
N GLY A 105 -7.09 -2.34 13.51
CA GLY A 105 -8.52 -2.61 13.70
C GLY A 105 -9.13 -3.37 12.52
N GLY A 106 -8.75 -3.02 11.28
CA GLY A 106 -9.23 -3.68 10.07
C GLY A 106 -8.76 -5.13 9.95
N LEU A 107 -7.50 -5.43 10.27
CA LEU A 107 -7.02 -6.82 10.31
C LEU A 107 -7.73 -7.64 11.38
N ALA A 108 -7.94 -7.08 12.58
CA ALA A 108 -8.70 -7.74 13.64
C ALA A 108 -10.16 -7.99 13.23
N TRP A 109 -10.79 -7.03 12.56
CA TRP A 109 -12.12 -7.17 12.00
C TRP A 109 -12.18 -8.30 10.95
N LEU A 110 -11.23 -8.35 10.02
CA LEU A 110 -11.13 -9.39 8.98
C LEU A 110 -11.02 -10.78 9.61
N GLU A 111 -10.12 -10.95 10.57
CA GLU A 111 -9.95 -12.22 11.29
C GLU A 111 -11.22 -12.64 12.04
N SER A 112 -11.89 -11.69 12.73
CA SER A 112 -13.14 -11.95 13.43
C SER A 112 -14.25 -12.36 12.46
N THR A 113 -14.36 -11.69 11.33
CA THR A 113 -15.39 -11.94 10.33
C THR A 113 -15.17 -13.29 9.64
N CYS A 114 -13.92 -13.64 9.29
CA CYS A 114 -13.58 -14.96 8.76
C CYS A 114 -13.91 -16.08 9.76
N LYS A 115 -13.60 -15.88 11.04
CA LYS A 115 -13.97 -16.85 12.09
C LYS A 115 -15.48 -17.01 12.23
N LYS A 116 -16.24 -15.91 12.13
CA LYS A 116 -17.71 -15.90 12.21
C LYS A 116 -18.35 -16.64 11.02
N HIS A 117 -17.83 -16.43 9.80
CA HIS A 117 -18.42 -16.99 8.58
C HIS A 117 -17.92 -18.40 8.23
N TYR A 118 -16.64 -18.67 8.46
CA TYR A 118 -15.97 -19.90 8.00
C TYR A 118 -15.38 -20.75 9.14
N GLY A 119 -15.38 -20.25 10.38
CA GLY A 119 -14.76 -20.94 11.53
C GLY A 119 -13.23 -20.99 11.47
N LYS A 120 -12.58 -20.19 10.63
CA LYS A 120 -11.15 -20.20 10.32
C LYS A 120 -10.58 -18.79 10.33
N THR A 121 -9.26 -18.68 10.49
CA THR A 121 -8.53 -17.43 10.24
C THR A 121 -8.50 -17.11 8.74
N TYR A 122 -8.25 -15.86 8.37
CA TYR A 122 -8.17 -15.47 6.96
C TYR A 122 -7.14 -16.31 6.18
N LEU A 123 -5.98 -16.57 6.78
CA LEU A 123 -4.93 -17.40 6.15
C LEU A 123 -5.30 -18.87 5.97
N GLU A 124 -6.22 -19.39 6.80
CA GLU A 124 -6.69 -20.79 6.72
C GLU A 124 -7.91 -20.94 5.78
N CYS A 125 -8.50 -19.83 5.35
CA CYS A 125 -9.60 -19.83 4.40
C CYS A 125 -9.12 -20.33 3.02
N ALA A 126 -10.02 -21.03 2.30
CA ALA A 126 -9.77 -21.37 0.91
C ALA A 126 -9.67 -20.11 0.04
N PRO A 127 -8.95 -20.16 -1.11
CA PRO A 127 -8.79 -18.99 -1.99
C PRO A 127 -10.13 -18.33 -2.40
N GLU A 128 -11.17 -19.15 -2.62
CA GLU A 128 -12.50 -18.68 -2.95
C GLU A 128 -13.14 -17.90 -1.80
N GLN A 129 -12.94 -18.37 -0.55
CA GLN A 129 -13.44 -17.71 0.66
C GLN A 129 -12.67 -16.40 0.92
N GLN A 130 -11.35 -16.41 0.71
CA GLN A 130 -10.54 -15.18 0.80
C GLN A 130 -11.01 -14.15 -0.20
N LYS A 131 -11.26 -14.58 -1.45
CA LYS A 131 -11.79 -13.70 -2.49
C LYS A 131 -13.17 -13.16 -2.14
N GLU A 132 -14.08 -13.98 -1.63
CA GLU A 132 -15.42 -13.57 -1.20
C GLU A 132 -15.33 -12.47 -0.13
N MET A 133 -14.44 -12.63 0.87
CA MET A 133 -14.19 -11.62 1.89
C MET A 133 -13.64 -10.32 1.31
N LEU A 134 -12.73 -10.39 0.33
CA LEU A 134 -12.21 -9.19 -0.32
C LEU A 134 -13.27 -8.52 -1.20
N ASP A 135 -14.08 -9.27 -1.92
CA ASP A 135 -15.19 -8.73 -2.72
C ASP A 135 -16.21 -8.00 -1.84
N LEU A 136 -16.43 -8.46 -0.60
CA LEU A 136 -17.29 -7.79 0.35
C LEU A 136 -16.81 -6.38 0.71
N ILE A 137 -15.50 -6.20 0.89
CA ILE A 137 -14.90 -4.95 1.37
C ILE A 137 -14.26 -4.08 0.28
N ALA A 138 -14.17 -4.58 -0.96
CA ALA A 138 -13.57 -3.85 -2.07
C ALA A 138 -14.42 -2.68 -2.58
N TYR A 139 -15.73 -2.73 -2.37
CA TYR A 139 -16.67 -1.79 -2.95
C TYR A 139 -17.35 -0.92 -1.90
N ARG A 140 -17.24 0.39 -2.02
CA ARG A 140 -17.85 1.38 -1.10
C ARG A 140 -19.36 1.21 -0.96
N LYS A 141 -20.06 0.82 -2.03
CA LYS A 141 -21.51 0.56 -2.00
C LYS A 141 -21.96 -0.49 -0.98
N ASN A 142 -21.05 -1.38 -0.56
CA ASN A 142 -21.37 -2.40 0.43
C ASN A 142 -21.40 -1.82 1.84
N ALA A 143 -20.61 -0.76 2.11
CA ALA A 143 -20.64 -0.02 3.37
C ALA A 143 -21.96 0.72 3.59
N ASP A 144 -22.64 1.14 2.52
CA ASP A 144 -23.93 1.85 2.62
C ASP A 144 -25.07 0.92 3.08
N GLN A 145 -24.87 -0.38 3.04
CA GLN A 145 -25.88 -1.39 3.36
C GLN A 145 -25.68 -2.06 4.73
N ASP A 146 -24.46 -2.01 5.27
CA ASP A 146 -24.11 -2.68 6.52
C ASP A 146 -22.99 -1.92 7.25
N GLU A 147 -23.30 -1.40 8.43
CA GLU A 147 -22.34 -0.68 9.27
C GLU A 147 -21.17 -1.55 9.72
N ASP A 148 -21.38 -2.85 9.92
CA ASP A 148 -20.30 -3.80 10.26
C ASP A 148 -19.28 -3.90 9.13
N VAL A 149 -19.72 -3.78 7.86
CA VAL A 149 -18.86 -3.84 6.68
C VAL A 149 -18.12 -2.53 6.44
N GLN A 150 -18.64 -1.39 6.94
CA GLN A 150 -18.01 -0.08 6.75
C GLN A 150 -16.55 -0.06 7.20
N HIS A 151 -16.25 -0.62 8.38
CA HIS A 151 -14.88 -0.69 8.89
C HIS A 151 -13.95 -1.49 7.98
N GLY A 152 -14.46 -2.60 7.42
CA GLY A 152 -13.72 -3.40 6.44
C GLY A 152 -13.44 -2.63 5.15
N VAL A 153 -14.41 -1.88 4.65
CA VAL A 153 -14.26 -1.04 3.44
C VAL A 153 -13.25 0.09 3.66
N GLU A 154 -13.29 0.76 4.81
CA GLU A 154 -12.32 1.81 5.16
C GLU A 154 -10.90 1.24 5.27
N PHE A 155 -10.76 0.12 5.96
CA PHE A 155 -9.50 -0.63 6.06
C PHE A 155 -8.95 -0.99 4.69
N PHE A 156 -9.75 -1.66 3.84
CA PHE A 156 -9.30 -2.12 2.53
C PHE A 156 -8.96 -0.95 1.60
N SER A 157 -9.73 0.14 1.66
CA SER A 157 -9.46 1.36 0.89
C SER A 157 -8.10 1.97 1.25
N LEU A 158 -7.76 2.03 2.54
CA LEU A 158 -6.46 2.51 3.01
C LEU A 158 -5.35 1.53 2.61
N LEU A 159 -5.54 0.24 2.88
CA LEU A 159 -4.56 -0.79 2.56
C LEU A 159 -4.21 -0.81 1.06
N ARG A 160 -5.21 -0.74 0.20
CA ARG A 160 -5.01 -0.68 -1.26
C ARG A 160 -4.22 0.55 -1.68
N SER A 161 -4.53 1.71 -1.11
CA SER A 161 -3.78 2.94 -1.39
C SER A 161 -2.33 2.82 -0.95
N MET A 162 -2.08 2.35 0.27
CA MET A 162 -0.72 2.21 0.80
C MET A 162 0.08 1.10 0.08
N THR A 163 -0.58 0.04 -0.39
CA THR A 163 0.07 -0.99 -1.23
C THR A 163 0.53 -0.41 -2.56
N ALA A 164 -0.33 0.39 -3.21
CA ALA A 164 0.03 1.10 -4.44
C ALA A 164 1.15 2.12 -4.20
N ASP A 165 1.07 2.91 -3.13
CA ASP A 165 2.11 3.88 -2.78
C ASP A 165 3.45 3.16 -2.53
N GLY A 166 3.46 2.07 -1.73
CA GLY A 166 4.65 1.27 -1.46
C GLY A 166 5.26 0.66 -2.72
N PHE A 167 4.44 0.24 -3.68
CA PHE A 167 4.92 -0.29 -4.94
C PHE A 167 5.48 0.82 -5.85
N PHE A 168 4.69 1.84 -6.17
CA PHE A 168 5.05 2.84 -7.17
C PHE A 168 6.14 3.81 -6.72
N THR A 169 6.41 3.91 -5.42
CA THR A 169 7.55 4.68 -4.89
C THR A 169 8.80 3.82 -4.65
N SER A 170 8.71 2.50 -4.85
CA SER A 170 9.86 1.59 -4.79
C SER A 170 10.73 1.69 -6.05
N LYS A 171 11.96 1.19 -5.95
CA LYS A 171 12.86 1.10 -7.11
C LYS A 171 12.27 0.25 -8.26
N ILE A 172 11.54 -0.81 -7.90
CA ILE A 172 10.88 -1.70 -8.86
C ILE A 172 9.76 -0.95 -9.58
N GLY A 173 8.88 -0.30 -8.84
CA GLY A 173 7.77 0.45 -9.40
C GLY A 173 8.21 1.66 -10.24
N ILE A 174 9.21 2.43 -9.77
CA ILE A 174 9.79 3.55 -10.54
C ILE A 174 10.37 3.05 -11.86
N LYS A 175 11.09 1.91 -11.83
CA LYS A 175 11.64 1.29 -13.04
C LYS A 175 10.54 0.83 -13.99
N TYR A 176 9.48 0.22 -13.46
CA TYR A 176 8.31 -0.23 -14.23
C TYR A 176 7.61 0.93 -14.95
N LEU A 177 7.43 2.06 -14.25
CA LEU A 177 6.87 3.27 -14.84
C LEU A 177 7.76 3.91 -15.91
N GLY A 178 9.02 3.48 -16.02
CA GLY A 178 10.00 4.13 -16.91
C GLY A 178 10.30 5.58 -16.50
N TYR A 179 10.04 5.94 -15.23
CA TYR A 179 10.25 7.28 -14.74
C TYR A 179 11.74 7.61 -14.67
N LYS A 180 12.15 8.62 -15.44
CA LYS A 180 13.56 9.06 -15.58
C LYS A 180 13.96 10.19 -14.64
N GLY A 181 13.09 10.53 -13.68
CA GLY A 181 13.26 11.73 -12.84
C GLY A 181 12.85 13.03 -13.55
N ASN A 182 13.09 14.14 -12.88
CA ASN A 182 12.85 15.48 -13.41
C ASN A 182 13.95 15.86 -14.41
N THR A 183 13.86 15.30 -15.62
CA THR A 183 14.83 15.58 -16.69
C THR A 183 14.33 16.74 -17.55
N TYR A 184 15.14 17.77 -17.73
CA TYR A 184 14.83 18.85 -18.67
C TYR A 184 14.82 18.30 -20.10
N LEU A 185 13.69 18.38 -20.76
CA LEU A 185 13.55 18.02 -22.17
C LEU A 185 13.67 19.30 -22.99
N THR A 186 14.70 19.39 -23.82
CA THR A 186 14.90 20.52 -24.75
C THR A 186 13.86 20.51 -25.87
N GLN A 187 13.26 19.36 -26.15
CA GLN A 187 12.24 19.19 -27.16
C GLN A 187 11.24 18.12 -26.69
N PHE A 188 9.95 18.38 -26.84
CA PHE A 188 8.90 17.40 -26.56
C PHE A 188 8.91 16.31 -27.66
N PRO A 189 9.13 15.03 -27.33
CA PRO A 189 9.25 13.95 -28.32
C PRO A 189 7.92 13.54 -28.98
N GLY A 190 6.80 14.16 -28.58
CA GLY A 190 5.46 13.74 -28.96
C GLY A 190 4.91 12.61 -28.08
N CYS A 191 3.63 12.33 -28.20
CA CYS A 191 3.06 11.14 -27.59
C CYS A 191 3.42 9.91 -28.41
N PRO A 192 3.84 8.79 -27.76
CA PRO A 192 4.02 7.54 -28.48
C PRO A 192 2.69 7.11 -29.12
N PRO A 193 2.72 6.46 -30.30
CA PRO A 193 1.50 5.93 -30.90
C PRO A 193 0.85 4.94 -29.94
N VAL A 194 -0.47 5.12 -29.69
CA VAL A 194 -1.23 4.20 -28.85
C VAL A 194 -1.36 2.86 -29.59
N PRO A 195 -0.83 1.77 -29.07
CA PRO A 195 -1.04 0.44 -29.68
C PRO A 195 -2.49 0.02 -29.44
N GLY A 196 -3.30 0.02 -30.47
CA GLY A 196 -4.69 -0.40 -30.41
C GLY A 196 -5.55 0.10 -31.57
N PRO A 197 -6.75 -0.43 -31.77
CA PRO A 197 -7.66 0.08 -32.79
C PRO A 197 -7.99 1.54 -32.48
N ALA A 198 -7.89 2.38 -33.49
CA ALA A 198 -8.24 3.81 -33.38
C ALA A 198 -9.64 3.93 -32.75
N PHE A 199 -9.75 4.59 -31.59
CA PHE A 199 -11.04 4.97 -31.04
C PHE A 199 -11.71 5.90 -32.05
N SER A 200 -12.69 5.38 -32.77
CA SER A 200 -13.59 6.18 -33.59
C SER A 200 -14.47 6.96 -32.61
N PHE A 201 -14.18 8.25 -32.42
CA PHE A 201 -15.13 9.15 -31.80
C PHE A 201 -16.30 9.29 -32.79
N TYR A 202 -17.42 8.68 -32.50
CA TYR A 202 -18.66 9.04 -33.17
C TYR A 202 -18.97 10.50 -32.84
N VAL A 203 -18.94 11.33 -33.87
CA VAL A 203 -19.48 12.69 -33.92
C VAL A 203 -21.01 12.62 -33.94
#